data_d7beea6597b807f858a882a5c7043ae7
#
_entry.id   d7beea6597b807f858a882a5c7043ae7
#
_cell.length_a   1.000
_cell.length_b   1.000
_cell.length_c   1.000
_cell.angle_alpha   90.00
_cell.angle_beta   90.00
_cell.angle_gamma   90.00
#
_symmetry.space_group_name_H-M   'P 1'
#
loop_
_entity.id
_entity.type
_entity.pdbx_description
1 polymer ?
#
loop_
_entity_poly.entity_id
_entity_poly.type
_entity_poly.pdbx_seq_one_letter_code
_entity_poly.pdbx_strand_id
1 'polypeptide(L)'
;MLNREVVYAAPGKDESAIERFSEEIEKHNASSEQITNVSMDMSPAYIKGASNHFRNADITFDKFHVIKLLNEAIDEIRRTETAVNPCLKGSRYIWLKNPEHLTVRQSNALKTLSKENRKLSKAYQMKLTLQDIYRTTHDYHVADVGFQKWLSWAVRSRLGPIKRFAKMFKSHYDGILQYFKSHLTAGFSEGTNSRIQELKRMSKGFRNINYFISMIYLGATDLVLPSYT
;
A
#
# COMPACT_ATOMS: atom_id res chain seq x y z
N MET A 1 -14.86 -14.76 13.07
CA MET A 1 -13.52 -14.71 12.44
C MET A 1 -13.72 -14.47 10.96
N LEU A 2 -13.08 -13.49 10.37
CA LEU A 2 -13.09 -13.33 8.91
C LEU A 2 -12.20 -14.43 8.34
N ASN A 3 -12.76 -15.30 7.48
CA ASN A 3 -11.97 -16.24 6.70
C ASN A 3 -11.09 -15.44 5.73
N ARG A 4 -9.80 -15.72 5.75
CA ARG A 4 -8.81 -15.04 4.90
C ARG A 4 -8.33 -16.03 3.85
N GLU A 5 -9.06 -16.09 2.74
CA GLU A 5 -8.84 -17.07 1.67
C GLU A 5 -8.70 -16.39 0.32
N VAL A 6 -7.99 -17.02 -0.61
CA VAL A 6 -7.95 -16.60 -2.00
C VAL A 6 -9.15 -17.19 -2.70
N VAL A 7 -10.18 -16.38 -2.92
CA VAL A 7 -11.41 -16.81 -3.61
C VAL A 7 -11.31 -16.72 -5.14
N TYR A 8 -10.41 -15.88 -5.67
CA TYR A 8 -10.25 -15.71 -7.12
C TYR A 8 -8.83 -15.32 -7.49
N ALA A 9 -8.33 -15.88 -8.57
CA ALA A 9 -7.07 -15.52 -9.20
C ALA A 9 -7.23 -15.47 -10.71
N ALA A 10 -6.83 -14.36 -11.32
CA ALA A 10 -6.91 -14.16 -12.77
C ALA A 10 -5.63 -13.50 -13.31
N PRO A 11 -5.29 -13.73 -14.59
CA PRO A 11 -4.24 -12.97 -15.24
C PRO A 11 -4.72 -11.54 -15.54
N GLY A 12 -3.79 -10.59 -15.54
CA GLY A 12 -4.06 -9.19 -15.90
C GLY A 12 -4.00 -8.22 -14.71
N LYS A 13 -4.04 -6.93 -15.02
CA LYS A 13 -4.01 -5.81 -14.06
C LYS A 13 -4.97 -4.69 -14.48
N ASP A 14 -5.97 -5.01 -15.24
CA ASP A 14 -6.93 -4.09 -15.83
C ASP A 14 -8.32 -4.22 -15.19
N GLU A 15 -9.23 -3.37 -15.61
CA GLU A 15 -10.63 -3.37 -15.18
C GLU A 15 -11.30 -4.73 -15.42
N SER A 16 -10.93 -5.44 -16.50
CA SER A 16 -11.52 -6.74 -16.85
C SER A 16 -11.23 -7.84 -15.83
N ALA A 17 -10.20 -7.68 -14.98
CA ALA A 17 -9.96 -8.61 -13.89
C ALA A 17 -11.04 -8.51 -12.79
N ILE A 18 -11.54 -7.31 -12.53
CA ILE A 18 -12.64 -7.07 -11.58
C ILE A 18 -13.97 -7.55 -12.17
N GLU A 19 -14.20 -7.30 -13.45
CA GLU A 19 -15.38 -7.79 -14.17
C GLU A 19 -15.48 -9.33 -14.10
N ARG A 20 -14.40 -10.03 -14.48
CA ARG A 20 -14.34 -11.50 -14.38
C ARG A 20 -14.55 -12.01 -12.95
N PHE A 21 -14.05 -11.29 -11.97
CA PHE A 21 -14.30 -11.64 -10.55
C PHE A 21 -15.77 -11.47 -10.20
N SER A 22 -16.43 -10.39 -10.65
CA SER A 22 -17.86 -10.17 -10.47
C SER A 22 -18.69 -11.28 -11.08
N GLU A 23 -18.39 -11.69 -12.33
CA GLU A 23 -19.04 -12.82 -12.99
C GLU A 23 -18.83 -14.15 -12.27
N GLU A 24 -17.65 -14.36 -11.70
CA GLU A 24 -17.32 -15.60 -11.00
C GLU A 24 -18.08 -15.75 -9.69
N ILE A 25 -18.20 -14.68 -8.89
CA ILE A 25 -19.00 -14.75 -7.66
C ILE A 25 -20.48 -15.00 -7.92
N GLU A 26 -21.03 -14.50 -9.05
CA GLU A 26 -22.41 -14.75 -9.45
C GLU A 26 -22.66 -16.23 -9.79
N LYS A 27 -21.69 -16.91 -10.43
CA LYS A 27 -21.77 -18.36 -10.69
C LYS A 27 -21.79 -19.19 -9.40
N HIS A 28 -21.28 -18.65 -8.31
CA HIS A 28 -21.30 -19.28 -7.00
C HIS A 28 -22.47 -18.82 -6.10
N ASN A 29 -23.56 -18.30 -6.70
CA ASN A 29 -24.77 -17.82 -6.04
C ASN A 29 -24.52 -16.67 -5.03
N ALA A 30 -23.46 -15.89 -5.23
CA ALA A 30 -23.21 -14.65 -4.53
C ALA A 30 -23.48 -13.45 -5.42
N SER A 31 -23.83 -12.31 -4.86
CA SER A 31 -24.05 -11.07 -5.62
C SER A 31 -22.96 -10.06 -5.36
N SER A 32 -22.54 -9.35 -6.39
CA SER A 32 -21.65 -8.19 -6.30
C SER A 32 -22.18 -7.13 -5.32
N GLU A 33 -23.50 -7.04 -5.13
CA GLU A 33 -24.16 -6.12 -4.20
C GLU A 33 -23.91 -6.46 -2.72
N GLN A 34 -23.53 -7.70 -2.42
CA GLN A 34 -23.17 -8.16 -1.08
C GLN A 34 -21.77 -7.71 -0.63
N ILE A 35 -20.96 -7.24 -1.58
CA ILE A 35 -19.64 -6.71 -1.26
C ILE A 35 -19.79 -5.29 -0.72
N THR A 36 -19.57 -5.14 0.57
CA THR A 36 -19.73 -3.86 1.29
C THR A 36 -18.41 -3.11 1.49
N ASN A 37 -17.27 -3.78 1.37
CA ASN A 37 -15.96 -3.17 1.56
C ASN A 37 -14.95 -3.77 0.59
N VAL A 38 -14.16 -2.90 -0.02
CA VAL A 38 -13.04 -3.28 -0.90
C VAL A 38 -11.77 -2.58 -0.45
N SER A 39 -10.70 -3.34 -0.18
CA SER A 39 -9.38 -2.78 0.08
C SER A 39 -8.48 -3.02 -1.13
N MET A 40 -7.86 -1.94 -1.63
CA MET A 40 -7.02 -2.00 -2.83
C MET A 40 -5.90 -0.95 -2.81
N ASP A 41 -4.99 -1.03 -3.79
CA ASP A 41 -4.10 0.07 -4.10
C ASP A 41 -4.82 1.19 -4.89
N MET A 42 -4.14 2.31 -5.11
CA MET A 42 -4.71 3.45 -5.85
C MET A 42 -4.55 3.30 -7.37
N SER A 43 -4.67 2.09 -7.91
CA SER A 43 -4.66 1.85 -9.35
C SER A 43 -5.94 2.39 -10.00
N PRO A 44 -5.85 3.29 -11.00
CA PRO A 44 -7.04 3.82 -11.68
C PRO A 44 -7.93 2.73 -12.29
N ALA A 45 -7.33 1.65 -12.83
CA ALA A 45 -8.07 0.54 -13.42
C ALA A 45 -8.89 -0.22 -12.36
N TYR A 46 -8.30 -0.48 -11.19
CA TYR A 46 -8.99 -1.16 -10.11
C TYR A 46 -10.06 -0.28 -9.46
N ILE A 47 -9.79 1.03 -9.29
CA ILE A 47 -10.78 1.98 -8.78
C ILE A 47 -11.99 2.00 -9.71
N LYS A 48 -11.77 2.12 -11.03
CA LYS A 48 -12.84 2.12 -12.01
C LYS A 48 -13.63 0.81 -11.99
N GLY A 49 -12.94 -0.33 -12.01
CA GLY A 49 -13.58 -1.64 -11.95
C GLY A 49 -14.42 -1.83 -10.69
N ALA A 50 -13.87 -1.51 -9.51
CA ALA A 50 -14.61 -1.62 -8.26
C ALA A 50 -15.83 -0.69 -8.21
N SER A 51 -15.69 0.56 -8.66
CA SER A 51 -16.82 1.51 -8.70
C SER A 51 -17.94 1.09 -9.67
N ASN A 52 -17.61 0.37 -10.74
CA ASN A 52 -18.58 -0.10 -11.71
C ASN A 52 -19.32 -1.37 -11.24
N HIS A 53 -18.60 -2.30 -10.61
CA HIS A 53 -19.11 -3.63 -10.30
C HIS A 53 -19.52 -3.81 -8.83
N PHE A 54 -18.98 -3.03 -7.89
CA PHE A 54 -19.25 -3.12 -6.45
C PHE A 54 -19.84 -1.82 -5.93
N ARG A 55 -21.03 -1.46 -6.41
CA ARG A 55 -21.66 -0.16 -6.15
C ARG A 55 -21.97 0.11 -4.68
N ASN A 56 -22.16 -0.95 -3.89
CA ASN A 56 -22.46 -0.87 -2.46
C ASN A 56 -21.18 -0.89 -1.60
N ALA A 57 -20.01 -0.98 -2.24
CA ALA A 57 -18.76 -1.16 -1.51
C ALA A 57 -18.08 0.17 -1.19
N ASP A 58 -17.73 0.36 0.08
CA ASP A 58 -16.80 1.39 0.51
C ASP A 58 -15.36 1.02 0.10
N ILE A 59 -14.72 1.88 -0.68
CA ILE A 59 -13.34 1.67 -1.12
C ILE A 59 -12.38 2.21 -0.07
N THR A 60 -11.52 1.33 0.44
CA THR A 60 -10.43 1.68 1.36
C THR A 60 -9.08 1.54 0.64
N PHE A 61 -8.30 2.62 0.58
CA PHE A 61 -6.94 2.54 0.06
C PHE A 61 -5.95 2.08 1.14
N ASP A 62 -5.10 1.13 0.74
CA ASP A 62 -4.12 0.56 1.65
C ASP A 62 -3.11 1.59 2.14
N LYS A 63 -3.00 1.72 3.47
CA LYS A 63 -2.06 2.64 4.13
C LYS A 63 -0.60 2.36 3.78
N PHE A 64 -0.23 1.07 3.58
CA PHE A 64 1.14 0.71 3.22
C PHE A 64 1.50 1.22 1.84
N HIS A 65 0.54 1.18 0.90
CA HIS A 65 0.73 1.74 -0.43
C HIS A 65 0.88 3.29 -0.37
N VAL A 66 0.07 3.97 0.45
CA VAL A 66 0.21 5.42 0.68
C VAL A 66 1.61 5.77 1.21
N ILE A 67 2.09 5.05 2.24
CA ILE A 67 3.42 5.29 2.82
C ILE A 67 4.53 4.92 1.83
N LYS A 68 4.36 3.89 1.01
CA LYS A 68 5.30 3.53 -0.06
C LYS A 68 5.49 4.68 -1.04
N LEU A 69 4.39 5.29 -1.53
CA LEU A 69 4.46 6.43 -2.44
C LEU A 69 5.12 7.67 -1.81
N LEU A 70 4.89 7.89 -0.51
CA LEU A 70 5.59 8.96 0.22
C LEU A 70 7.09 8.66 0.34
N ASN A 71 7.47 7.41 0.59
CA ASN A 71 8.87 6.99 0.60
C ASN A 71 9.55 7.19 -0.77
N GLU A 72 8.84 6.95 -1.86
CA GLU A 72 9.34 7.20 -3.22
C GLU A 72 9.59 8.71 -3.44
N ALA A 73 8.68 9.57 -2.97
CA ALA A 73 8.86 11.02 -3.01
C ALA A 73 10.07 11.49 -2.19
N ILE A 74 10.32 10.89 -1.02
CA ILE A 74 11.50 11.17 -0.19
C ILE A 74 12.78 10.71 -0.89
N ASP A 75 12.78 9.52 -1.49
CA ASP A 75 13.95 9.01 -2.21
C ASP A 75 14.27 9.85 -3.46
N GLU A 76 13.28 10.41 -4.10
CA GLU A 76 13.46 11.37 -5.19
C GLU A 76 14.17 12.64 -4.70
N ILE A 77 13.73 13.21 -3.57
CA ILE A 77 14.41 14.35 -2.94
C ILE A 77 15.85 13.99 -2.60
N ARG A 78 16.08 12.83 -1.99
CA ARG A 78 17.42 12.37 -1.64
C ARG A 78 18.32 12.28 -2.86
N ARG A 79 17.84 11.69 -3.96
CA ARG A 79 18.60 11.57 -5.22
C ARG A 79 18.99 12.94 -5.79
N THR A 80 18.04 13.87 -5.78
CA THR A 80 18.29 15.25 -6.24
C THR A 80 19.32 15.96 -5.34
N GLU A 81 19.18 15.85 -4.03
CA GLU A 81 20.10 16.49 -3.08
C GLU A 81 21.47 15.80 -3.07
N THR A 82 21.57 14.51 -3.42
CA THR A 82 22.85 13.79 -3.53
C THR A 82 23.75 14.37 -4.65
N ALA A 83 23.17 14.96 -5.68
CA ALA A 83 23.93 15.60 -6.76
C ALA A 83 24.73 16.83 -6.26
N VAL A 84 24.19 17.53 -5.26
CA VAL A 84 24.84 18.71 -4.63
C VAL A 84 25.54 18.37 -3.32
N ASN A 85 25.13 17.31 -2.64
CA ASN A 85 25.73 16.85 -1.38
C ASN A 85 26.07 15.35 -1.45
N PRO A 86 27.28 14.98 -1.89
CA PRO A 86 27.71 13.59 -2.02
C PRO A 86 27.67 12.77 -0.72
N CYS A 87 27.66 13.41 0.45
CA CYS A 87 27.53 12.72 1.76
C CYS A 87 26.20 11.94 1.88
N LEU A 88 25.20 12.25 1.06
CA LEU A 88 23.94 11.51 0.99
C LEU A 88 24.03 10.19 0.21
N LYS A 89 25.16 9.90 -0.44
CA LYS A 89 25.37 8.64 -1.15
C LYS A 89 25.31 7.46 -0.16
N GLY A 90 24.53 6.44 -0.50
CA GLY A 90 24.33 5.27 0.39
C GLY A 90 23.36 5.48 1.56
N SER A 91 22.82 6.69 1.76
CA SER A 91 21.94 7.01 2.90
C SER A 91 20.46 6.62 2.72
N ARG A 92 20.07 5.98 1.60
CA ARG A 92 18.67 5.68 1.26
C ARG A 92 17.89 5.10 2.43
N TYR A 93 18.37 4.02 3.02
CA TYR A 93 17.65 3.32 4.09
C TYR A 93 17.63 4.06 5.41
N ILE A 94 18.48 5.07 5.61
CA ILE A 94 18.43 5.96 6.77
C ILE A 94 17.13 6.80 6.73
N TRP A 95 16.72 7.25 5.55
CA TRP A 95 15.54 8.09 5.34
C TRP A 95 14.25 7.31 5.14
N LEU A 96 14.33 6.06 4.67
CA LEU A 96 13.14 5.24 4.42
C LEU A 96 12.71 4.43 5.64
N LYS A 97 13.64 4.06 6.52
CA LYS A 97 13.32 3.37 7.78
C LYS A 97 12.67 4.33 8.79
N ASN A 98 11.92 3.76 9.72
CA ASN A 98 11.47 4.48 10.90
C ASN A 98 12.56 4.51 11.97
N PRO A 99 12.53 5.49 12.91
CA PRO A 99 13.57 5.64 13.94
C PRO A 99 13.84 4.37 14.73
N GLU A 100 12.80 3.62 15.09
CA GLU A 100 12.86 2.37 15.84
C GLU A 100 13.56 1.21 15.11
N HIS A 101 13.66 1.29 13.78
CA HIS A 101 14.31 0.29 12.94
C HIS A 101 15.72 0.69 12.48
N LEU A 102 16.24 1.82 12.99
CA LEU A 102 17.59 2.26 12.70
C LEU A 102 18.59 1.62 13.68
N THR A 103 19.72 1.14 13.14
CA THR A 103 20.85 0.79 14.00
C THR A 103 21.42 2.05 14.65
N VAL A 104 22.18 1.88 15.74
CA VAL A 104 22.86 3.01 16.43
C VAL A 104 23.69 3.84 15.45
N ARG A 105 24.44 3.18 14.55
CA ARG A 105 25.22 3.85 13.50
C ARG A 105 24.32 4.66 12.54
N GLN A 106 23.18 4.08 12.10
CA GLN A 106 22.24 4.77 11.22
C GLN A 106 21.55 5.95 11.91
N SER A 107 21.22 5.81 13.20
CA SER A 107 20.62 6.89 13.99
C SER A 107 21.56 8.08 14.15
N ASN A 108 22.85 7.82 14.43
CA ASN A 108 23.85 8.88 14.50
C ASN A 108 24.08 9.56 13.15
N ALA A 109 24.14 8.77 12.06
CA ALA A 109 24.23 9.31 10.70
C ALA A 109 23.00 10.16 10.33
N LEU A 110 21.77 9.73 10.71
CA LEU A 110 20.55 10.52 10.51
C LEU A 110 20.63 11.89 11.20
N LYS A 111 21.12 11.93 12.45
CA LYS A 111 21.29 13.20 13.20
C LYS A 111 22.23 14.17 12.49
N THR A 112 23.36 13.68 11.99
CA THR A 112 24.33 14.50 11.26
C THR A 112 23.77 14.98 9.93
N LEU A 113 23.30 14.05 9.08
CA LEU A 113 22.75 14.36 7.78
C LEU A 113 21.52 15.29 7.81
N SER A 114 20.69 15.17 8.87
CA SER A 114 19.52 16.03 9.07
C SER A 114 19.89 17.50 9.32
N LYS A 115 21.03 17.76 9.97
CA LYS A 115 21.55 19.12 10.19
C LYS A 115 22.04 19.73 8.89
N GLU A 116 22.68 18.92 8.05
CA GLU A 116 23.31 19.33 6.79
C GLU A 116 22.30 19.47 5.65
N ASN A 117 21.20 18.69 5.69
CA ASN A 117 20.19 18.68 4.61
C ASN A 117 18.79 18.93 5.13
N ARG A 118 18.40 20.21 5.21
CA ARG A 118 17.11 20.67 5.74
C ARG A 118 15.92 20.21 4.91
N LYS A 119 16.07 20.09 3.57
CA LYS A 119 14.98 19.66 2.69
C LYS A 119 14.61 18.20 2.96
N LEU A 120 15.61 17.34 2.99
CA LEU A 120 15.42 15.91 3.22
C LEU A 120 14.96 15.64 4.66
N SER A 121 15.53 16.34 5.64
CA SER A 121 15.08 16.28 7.04
C SER A 121 13.60 16.66 7.17
N LYS A 122 13.17 17.75 6.51
CA LYS A 122 11.75 18.16 6.49
C LYS A 122 10.86 17.09 5.87
N ALA A 123 11.25 16.50 4.73
CA ALA A 123 10.49 15.44 4.08
C ALA A 123 10.37 14.19 4.97
N TYR A 124 11.43 13.84 5.67
CA TYR A 124 11.44 12.75 6.63
C TYR A 124 10.48 13.00 7.81
N GLN A 125 10.49 14.20 8.39
CA GLN A 125 9.54 14.57 9.44
C GLN A 125 8.09 14.50 8.94
N MET A 126 7.83 14.91 7.72
CA MET A 126 6.50 14.80 7.10
C MET A 126 6.03 13.35 6.99
N LYS A 127 6.95 12.41 6.65
CA LYS A 127 6.65 10.97 6.66
C LYS A 127 6.28 10.49 8.05
N LEU A 128 7.11 10.80 9.05
CA LEU A 128 6.87 10.36 10.41
C LEU A 128 5.54 10.89 10.96
N THR A 129 5.21 12.16 10.67
CA THR A 129 3.92 12.74 11.07
C THR A 129 2.74 12.04 10.40
N LEU A 130 2.83 11.72 9.09
CA LEU A 130 1.75 10.98 8.43
C LEU A 130 1.59 9.57 9.01
N GLN A 131 2.68 8.88 9.26
CA GLN A 131 2.66 7.55 9.90
C GLN A 131 2.11 7.62 11.32
N ASP A 132 2.41 8.69 12.05
CA ASP A 132 1.93 8.89 13.41
C ASP A 132 0.41 9.05 13.47
N ILE A 133 -0.19 9.78 12.51
CA ILE A 133 -1.65 9.86 12.38
C ILE A 133 -2.25 8.45 12.26
N TYR A 134 -1.69 7.60 11.39
CA TYR A 134 -2.17 6.21 11.23
C TYR A 134 -1.95 5.34 12.47
N ARG A 135 -0.93 5.62 13.28
CA ARG A 135 -0.55 4.80 14.43
C ARG A 135 -1.32 5.16 15.69
N THR A 136 -1.52 6.45 15.94
CA THR A 136 -2.04 6.97 17.20
C THR A 136 -3.52 7.29 17.16
N THR A 137 -4.10 7.43 15.97
CA THR A 137 -5.50 7.80 15.78
C THR A 137 -6.33 6.60 15.40
N HIS A 138 -7.46 6.42 16.08
CA HIS A 138 -8.46 5.38 15.76
C HIS A 138 -9.81 5.99 15.40
N ASP A 139 -9.98 7.29 15.63
CA ASP A 139 -11.21 8.02 15.32
C ASP A 139 -11.12 8.70 13.94
N TYR A 140 -12.18 8.53 13.16
CA TYR A 140 -12.28 9.06 11.80
C TYR A 140 -12.16 10.58 11.74
N HIS A 141 -12.83 11.31 12.64
CA HIS A 141 -12.82 12.77 12.63
C HIS A 141 -11.48 13.35 13.08
N VAL A 142 -10.84 12.70 14.07
CA VAL A 142 -9.49 13.08 14.51
C VAL A 142 -8.47 12.86 13.40
N ALA A 143 -8.60 11.74 12.68
CA ALA A 143 -7.77 11.44 11.51
C ALA A 143 -7.96 12.46 10.38
N ASP A 144 -9.21 12.83 10.09
CA ASP A 144 -9.54 13.85 9.09
C ASP A 144 -8.85 15.19 9.41
N VAL A 145 -9.00 15.69 10.63
CA VAL A 145 -8.30 16.91 11.07
C VAL A 145 -6.78 16.77 10.95
N GLY A 146 -6.22 15.61 11.32
CA GLY A 146 -4.80 15.31 11.19
C GLY A 146 -4.32 15.37 9.74
N PHE A 147 -5.05 14.73 8.83
CA PHE A 147 -4.72 14.71 7.40
C PHE A 147 -4.85 16.09 6.74
N GLN A 148 -5.87 16.88 7.08
CA GLN A 148 -6.02 18.23 6.57
C GLN A 148 -4.86 19.14 6.99
N LYS A 149 -4.44 19.07 8.27
CA LYS A 149 -3.25 19.77 8.77
C LYS A 149 -1.99 19.33 8.05
N TRP A 150 -1.83 18.02 7.86
CA TRP A 150 -0.69 17.44 7.15
C TRP A 150 -0.65 17.89 5.69
N LEU A 151 -1.77 17.83 4.96
CA LEU A 151 -1.89 18.30 3.58
C LEU A 151 -1.56 19.79 3.45
N SER A 152 -2.06 20.62 4.36
CA SER A 152 -1.75 22.05 4.40
C SER A 152 -0.24 22.30 4.56
N TRP A 153 0.44 21.51 5.38
CA TRP A 153 1.89 21.55 5.54
C TRP A 153 2.62 21.07 4.27
N ALA A 154 2.16 19.97 3.67
CA ALA A 154 2.75 19.38 2.48
C ALA A 154 2.71 20.31 1.27
N VAL A 155 1.58 20.94 1.00
CA VAL A 155 1.41 21.90 -0.10
C VAL A 155 2.34 23.12 0.07
N ARG A 156 2.55 23.59 1.31
CA ARG A 156 3.45 24.71 1.63
C ARG A 156 4.92 24.33 1.82
N SER A 157 5.27 23.05 1.64
CA SER A 157 6.61 22.52 1.92
C SER A 157 7.71 23.09 1.01
N ARG A 158 7.39 23.54 -0.20
CA ARG A 158 8.30 23.91 -1.28
C ARG A 158 9.13 22.71 -1.81
N LEU A 159 8.72 21.47 -1.48
CA LEU A 159 9.34 20.25 -1.96
C LEU A 159 8.50 19.67 -3.10
N GLY A 160 8.99 19.73 -4.34
CA GLY A 160 8.24 19.29 -5.53
C GLY A 160 7.66 17.88 -5.41
N PRO A 161 8.46 16.85 -5.07
CA PRO A 161 7.95 15.49 -4.89
C PRO A 161 6.85 15.37 -3.82
N ILE A 162 7.00 16.06 -2.68
CA ILE A 162 5.98 16.08 -1.61
C ILE A 162 4.69 16.77 -2.08
N LYS A 163 4.79 17.84 -2.85
CA LYS A 163 3.59 18.51 -3.41
C LYS A 163 2.84 17.62 -4.41
N ARG A 164 3.57 16.84 -5.24
CA ARG A 164 2.92 15.86 -6.14
C ARG A 164 2.23 14.75 -5.34
N PHE A 165 2.90 14.22 -4.31
CA PHE A 165 2.29 13.26 -3.40
C PHE A 165 1.04 13.83 -2.71
N ALA A 166 1.09 15.07 -2.20
CA ALA A 166 -0.06 15.72 -1.57
C ALA A 166 -1.24 15.92 -2.54
N LYS A 167 -0.97 16.20 -3.82
CA LYS A 167 -2.01 16.26 -4.86
C LYS A 167 -2.67 14.89 -5.07
N MET A 168 -1.89 13.84 -5.20
CA MET A 168 -2.37 12.46 -5.30
C MET A 168 -3.15 12.07 -4.03
N PHE A 169 -2.63 12.33 -2.84
CA PHE A 169 -3.30 12.06 -1.58
C PHE A 169 -4.68 12.74 -1.51
N LYS A 170 -4.76 14.02 -1.93
CA LYS A 170 -6.01 14.78 -1.97
C LYS A 170 -7.01 14.18 -2.97
N SER A 171 -6.56 13.70 -4.14
CA SER A 171 -7.46 13.09 -5.14
C SER A 171 -8.03 11.73 -4.70
N HIS A 172 -7.43 11.09 -3.70
CA HIS A 172 -7.86 9.80 -3.15
C HIS A 172 -8.28 9.90 -1.67
N TYR A 173 -8.61 11.11 -1.23
CA TYR A 173 -8.77 11.46 0.19
C TYR A 173 -9.78 10.56 0.91
N ASP A 174 -10.97 10.40 0.36
CA ASP A 174 -12.07 9.68 0.98
C ASP A 174 -11.71 8.21 1.22
N GLY A 175 -11.13 7.54 0.22
CA GLY A 175 -10.70 6.15 0.34
C GLY A 175 -9.49 5.95 1.27
N ILE A 176 -8.61 6.96 1.37
CA ILE A 176 -7.51 6.96 2.35
C ILE A 176 -8.05 7.13 3.77
N LEU A 177 -9.02 8.03 3.96
CA LEU A 177 -9.65 8.30 5.25
C LEU A 177 -10.58 7.15 5.67
N GLN A 178 -11.16 6.42 4.71
CA GLN A 178 -12.03 5.25 4.96
C GLN A 178 -11.32 4.15 5.76
N TYR A 179 -9.98 4.10 5.76
CA TYR A 179 -9.21 3.20 6.61
C TYR A 179 -9.61 3.29 8.10
N PHE A 180 -9.95 4.48 8.61
CA PHE A 180 -10.30 4.69 10.01
C PHE A 180 -11.73 4.23 10.37
N LYS A 181 -12.54 3.89 9.38
CA LYS A 181 -13.84 3.23 9.57
C LYS A 181 -13.73 1.72 9.36
N SER A 182 -13.12 1.30 8.27
CA SER A 182 -13.04 -0.10 7.86
C SER A 182 -12.00 -0.90 8.63
N HIS A 183 -10.89 -0.26 9.04
CA HIS A 183 -9.68 -0.88 9.57
C HIS A 183 -9.07 -1.96 8.65
N LEU A 184 -9.48 -1.99 7.37
CA LEU A 184 -8.97 -2.94 6.39
C LEU A 184 -7.54 -2.57 6.00
N THR A 185 -6.68 -3.57 5.97
CA THR A 185 -5.29 -3.44 5.49
C THR A 185 -5.01 -4.51 4.46
N ALA A 186 -4.11 -4.21 3.52
CA ALA A 186 -3.62 -5.18 2.56
C ALA A 186 -2.62 -6.20 3.15
N GLY A 187 -2.40 -6.20 4.47
CA GLY A 187 -1.41 -7.08 5.11
C GLY A 187 -1.60 -8.57 4.79
N PHE A 188 -2.86 -9.04 4.71
CA PHE A 188 -3.14 -10.39 4.24
C PHE A 188 -2.75 -10.56 2.76
N SER A 189 -3.13 -9.62 1.90
CA SER A 189 -2.79 -9.64 0.47
C SER A 189 -1.28 -9.58 0.24
N GLU A 190 -0.53 -8.85 1.06
CA GLU A 190 0.94 -8.82 0.99
C GLU A 190 1.55 -10.17 1.38
N GLY A 191 1.07 -10.81 2.45
CA GLY A 191 1.47 -12.15 2.85
C GLY A 191 1.18 -13.18 1.76
N THR A 192 -0.02 -13.17 1.22
CA THR A 192 -0.44 -14.03 0.11
C THR A 192 0.39 -13.78 -1.14
N ASN A 193 0.61 -12.53 -1.53
CA ASN A 193 1.45 -12.18 -2.67
C ASN A 193 2.91 -12.63 -2.47
N SER A 194 3.43 -12.58 -1.25
CA SER A 194 4.77 -13.09 -0.94
C SER A 194 4.84 -14.59 -1.12
N ARG A 195 3.85 -15.35 -0.66
CA ARG A 195 3.74 -16.81 -0.89
C ARG A 195 3.64 -17.14 -2.39
N ILE A 196 2.81 -16.39 -3.14
CA ILE A 196 2.67 -16.55 -4.60
C ILE A 196 4.02 -16.31 -5.32
N GLN A 197 4.76 -15.26 -4.93
CA GLN A 197 6.09 -15.00 -5.50
C GLN A 197 7.11 -16.09 -5.13
N GLU A 198 6.99 -16.68 -3.95
CA GLU A 198 7.82 -17.79 -3.54
C GLU A 198 7.53 -19.06 -4.37
N LEU A 199 6.26 -19.41 -4.55
CA LEU A 199 5.83 -20.50 -5.45
C LEU A 199 6.39 -20.31 -6.87
N LYS A 200 6.30 -19.10 -7.40
CA LYS A 200 6.85 -18.76 -8.71
C LYS A 200 8.37 -18.93 -8.79
N ARG A 201 9.12 -18.59 -7.74
CA ARG A 201 10.57 -18.76 -7.66
C ARG A 201 10.96 -20.23 -7.55
N MET A 202 10.28 -20.99 -6.70
CA MET A 202 10.54 -22.43 -6.52
C MET A 202 10.35 -23.22 -7.82
N SER A 203 9.35 -22.85 -8.60
CA SER A 203 9.05 -23.47 -9.91
C SER A 203 9.90 -22.93 -11.05
N LYS A 204 10.87 -22.05 -10.80
CA LYS A 204 11.65 -21.34 -11.83
C LYS A 204 10.79 -20.65 -12.90
N GLY A 205 9.55 -20.28 -12.52
CA GLY A 205 8.52 -19.72 -13.38
C GLY A 205 7.52 -20.75 -13.90
N PHE A 206 6.42 -20.27 -14.45
CA PHE A 206 5.36 -21.08 -15.04
C PHE A 206 5.17 -20.68 -16.50
N ARG A 207 5.21 -21.65 -17.41
CA ARG A 207 4.90 -21.45 -18.84
C ARG A 207 3.40 -21.36 -19.07
N ASN A 208 2.62 -22.11 -18.31
CA ASN A 208 1.16 -22.16 -18.40
C ASN A 208 0.55 -21.38 -17.24
N ILE A 209 -0.22 -20.32 -17.59
CA ILE A 209 -0.85 -19.45 -16.61
C ILE A 209 -1.93 -20.17 -15.80
N ASN A 210 -2.69 -21.08 -16.41
CA ASN A 210 -3.75 -21.81 -15.73
C ASN A 210 -3.16 -22.75 -14.67
N TYR A 211 -2.03 -23.41 -14.98
CA TYR A 211 -1.32 -24.21 -14.00
C TYR A 211 -0.82 -23.35 -12.83
N PHE A 212 -0.32 -22.16 -13.12
CA PHE A 212 0.08 -21.20 -12.06
C PHE A 212 -1.09 -20.81 -11.18
N ILE A 213 -2.26 -20.52 -11.75
CA ILE A 213 -3.48 -20.20 -11.00
C ILE A 213 -3.89 -21.37 -10.10
N SER A 214 -3.86 -22.61 -10.61
CA SER A 214 -4.12 -23.81 -9.80
C SER A 214 -3.15 -23.93 -8.63
N MET A 215 -1.86 -23.65 -8.85
CA MET A 215 -0.85 -23.64 -7.77
C MET A 215 -1.06 -22.52 -6.76
N ILE A 216 -1.63 -21.36 -7.16
CA ILE A 216 -2.02 -20.30 -6.22
C ILE A 216 -3.11 -20.81 -5.29
N TYR A 217 -4.17 -21.43 -5.81
CA TYR A 217 -5.23 -22.00 -4.98
C TYR A 217 -4.70 -23.07 -4.02
N LEU A 218 -3.86 -23.98 -4.49
CA LEU A 218 -3.25 -25.02 -3.66
C LEU A 218 -2.29 -24.48 -2.58
N GLY A 219 -1.55 -23.43 -2.87
CA GLY A 219 -0.53 -22.90 -1.97
C GLY A 219 -0.98 -21.73 -1.09
N ALA A 220 -2.08 -21.07 -1.42
CA ALA A 220 -2.56 -19.89 -0.71
C ALA A 220 -3.85 -20.13 0.10
N THR A 221 -4.49 -21.30 -0.04
CA THR A 221 -5.62 -21.75 0.76
C THR A 221 -5.15 -22.84 1.73
N ASP A 222 -5.70 -22.86 2.94
CA ASP A 222 -5.50 -23.96 3.89
C ASP A 222 -6.39 -25.16 3.48
N LEU A 223 -6.02 -25.83 2.39
CA LEU A 223 -6.70 -27.03 1.93
C LEU A 223 -6.49 -28.14 2.95
N VAL A 224 -7.56 -28.52 3.63
CA VAL A 224 -7.62 -29.79 4.37
C VAL A 224 -7.77 -30.90 3.34
N LEU A 225 -6.66 -31.52 2.96
CA LEU A 225 -6.70 -32.73 2.12
C LEU A 225 -7.37 -33.84 2.93
N PRO A 226 -8.35 -34.58 2.35
CA PRO A 226 -8.90 -35.74 3.01
C PRO A 226 -7.79 -36.75 3.31
N SER A 227 -7.66 -37.11 4.59
CA SER A 227 -6.74 -38.20 4.97
C SER A 227 -7.28 -39.50 4.37
N TYR A 228 -6.59 -40.02 3.36
CA TYR A 228 -6.82 -41.40 2.92
C TYR A 228 -6.32 -42.33 4.03
N THR A 229 -7.23 -42.86 4.83
CA THR A 229 -7.02 -44.03 5.69
C THR A 229 -7.24 -45.29 4.87
#